data_36911eccade8b81b628fdff433dae99e
#
_entry.id   36911eccade8b81b628fdff433dae99e
#
_cell.length_a   1.000
_cell.length_b   1.000
_cell.length_c   1.000
_cell.angle_alpha   90.00
_cell.angle_beta   90.00
_cell.angle_gamma   90.00
#
_symmetry.space_group_name_H-M   'P 1'
#
loop_
_entity.id
_entity.type
_entity.pdbx_description
1 polymer ?
#
loop_
_entity_poly.entity_id
_entity_poly.type
_entity_poly.pdbx_seq_one_letter_code
_entity_poly.pdbx_strand_id
1 'polypeptide(L)'
;MNYRSNILIDEFKNLEEVKRIHELEGFIDKNSDIKLLFNKLKLKQKQLVNAKEYNQINQYNLYLNEYNELYKKLIDYPFVEEYLELLDIIDKMLVSVCKNIENGLTKAIID
;
A
#
# COMPACT_ATOMS: atom_id res chain seq x y z
N MET A 1 21.70 16.95 -3.49
CA MET A 1 20.54 16.30 -2.86
C MET A 1 19.71 15.49 -3.84
N ASN A 2 19.32 16.06 -4.96
CA ASN A 2 18.57 15.33 -5.98
C ASN A 2 19.29 14.08 -6.49
N TYR A 3 20.63 14.16 -6.59
CA TYR A 3 21.45 13.04 -7.01
C TYR A 3 21.34 11.85 -6.06
N ARG A 4 21.41 12.09 -4.73
CA ARG A 4 21.26 11.02 -3.73
C ARG A 4 19.86 10.43 -3.71
N SER A 5 18.85 11.26 -3.88
CA SER A 5 17.47 10.79 -3.97
C SER A 5 17.26 9.88 -5.17
N ASN A 6 17.86 10.22 -6.32
CA ASN A 6 17.78 9.40 -7.52
C ASN A 6 18.50 8.06 -7.36
N ILE A 7 19.65 8.04 -6.69
CA ILE A 7 20.38 6.81 -6.39
C ILE A 7 19.55 5.89 -5.48
N LEU A 8 18.96 6.45 -4.43
CA LEU A 8 18.11 5.68 -3.51
C LEU A 8 16.88 5.10 -4.22
N ILE A 9 16.24 5.87 -5.11
CA ILE A 9 15.12 5.41 -5.90
C ILE A 9 15.55 4.28 -6.84
N ASP A 10 16.70 4.41 -7.50
CA ASP A 10 17.22 3.39 -8.41
C ASP A 10 17.57 2.10 -7.65
N GLU A 11 18.21 2.20 -6.50
CA GLU A 11 18.49 1.05 -5.64
C GLU A 11 17.19 0.36 -5.19
N PHE A 12 16.21 1.14 -4.80
CA PHE A 12 14.89 0.63 -4.40
C PHE A 12 14.22 -0.14 -5.54
N LYS A 13 14.25 0.40 -6.77
CA LYS A 13 13.68 -0.25 -7.95
C LYS A 13 14.35 -1.58 -8.29
N ASN A 14 15.59 -1.77 -7.89
CA ASN A 14 16.35 -2.99 -8.16
C ASN A 14 16.21 -4.06 -7.08
N LEU A 15 15.48 -3.78 -5.99
CA LEU A 15 15.24 -4.79 -4.96
C LEU A 15 14.40 -5.95 -5.50
N GLU A 16 14.72 -7.16 -5.04
CA GLU A 16 13.99 -8.36 -5.46
C GLU A 16 12.51 -8.27 -5.11
N GLU A 17 12.17 -7.65 -3.98
CA GLU A 17 10.80 -7.44 -3.55
C GLU A 17 10.01 -6.62 -4.56
N VAL A 18 10.60 -5.57 -5.11
CA VAL A 18 9.97 -4.73 -6.14
C VAL A 18 9.75 -5.52 -7.42
N LYS A 19 10.75 -6.30 -7.84
CA LYS A 19 10.63 -7.17 -9.01
C LYS A 19 9.52 -8.20 -8.82
N ARG A 20 9.45 -8.82 -7.65
CA ARG A 20 8.42 -9.80 -7.33
C ARG A 20 7.03 -9.18 -7.33
N ILE A 21 6.89 -7.96 -6.82
CA ILE A 21 5.61 -7.24 -6.85
C ILE A 21 5.15 -7.01 -8.29
N HIS A 22 6.04 -6.62 -9.19
CA HIS A 22 5.69 -6.44 -10.60
C HIS A 22 5.20 -7.74 -11.25
N GLU A 23 5.84 -8.87 -10.94
CA GLU A 23 5.38 -10.17 -11.40
C GLU A 23 3.97 -10.50 -10.88
N LEU A 24 3.75 -10.27 -9.58
CA LEU A 24 2.45 -10.51 -8.94
C LEU A 24 1.37 -9.60 -9.49
N GLU A 25 1.69 -8.32 -9.74
CA GLU A 25 0.77 -7.39 -10.40
C GLU A 25 0.33 -7.90 -11.77
N GLY A 26 1.24 -8.50 -12.51
CA GLY A 26 0.92 -9.11 -13.80
C GLY A 26 -0.10 -10.25 -13.66
N PHE A 27 0.04 -11.09 -12.64
CA PHE A 27 -0.93 -12.17 -12.37
C PHE A 27 -2.29 -11.61 -11.92
N ILE A 28 -2.28 -10.58 -11.07
CA ILE A 28 -3.50 -9.93 -10.58
C ILE A 28 -4.22 -9.24 -11.73
N ASP A 29 -3.51 -8.57 -12.62
CA ASP A 29 -4.09 -7.86 -13.76
C ASP A 29 -4.79 -8.78 -14.75
N LYS A 30 -4.39 -10.05 -14.80
CA LYS A 30 -5.04 -11.05 -15.65
C LYS A 30 -6.31 -11.62 -15.04
N ASN A 31 -6.55 -11.41 -13.75
CA ASN A 31 -7.71 -11.97 -13.05
C ASN A 31 -8.72 -10.86 -12.73
N SER A 32 -9.83 -10.85 -13.46
CA SER A 32 -10.88 -9.83 -13.28
C SER A 32 -11.57 -9.91 -11.93
N ASP A 33 -11.71 -11.11 -11.36
CA ASP A 33 -12.33 -11.30 -10.05
C ASP A 33 -11.48 -10.67 -8.93
N ILE A 34 -10.18 -10.86 -9.00
CA ILE A 34 -9.24 -10.25 -8.04
C ILE A 34 -9.25 -8.73 -8.16
N LYS A 35 -9.22 -8.20 -9.38
CA LYS A 35 -9.31 -6.76 -9.61
C LYS A 35 -10.59 -6.17 -9.02
N LEU A 36 -11.71 -6.86 -9.18
CA LEU A 36 -12.98 -6.42 -8.63
C LEU A 36 -12.93 -6.38 -7.11
N LEU A 37 -12.36 -7.40 -6.48
CA LEU A 37 -12.20 -7.45 -5.03
C LEU A 37 -11.28 -6.33 -4.51
N PHE A 38 -10.17 -6.06 -5.20
CA PHE A 38 -9.30 -4.95 -4.84
C PHE A 38 -10.00 -3.60 -4.95
N ASN A 39 -10.79 -3.39 -6.00
CA ASN A 39 -11.53 -2.14 -6.17
C ASN A 39 -12.56 -1.96 -5.05
N LYS A 40 -13.25 -3.02 -4.67
CA LYS A 40 -14.18 -2.99 -3.54
C LYS A 40 -13.46 -2.71 -2.22
N LEU A 41 -12.28 -3.31 -2.02
CA LEU A 41 -11.47 -3.08 -0.83
C LEU A 41 -11.04 -1.62 -0.71
N LYS A 42 -10.58 -1.02 -1.81
CA LYS A 42 -10.21 0.39 -1.85
C LYS A 42 -11.39 1.30 -1.53
N LEU A 43 -12.57 0.98 -2.05
CA LEU A 43 -13.78 1.75 -1.76
C LEU A 43 -14.13 1.68 -0.27
N LYS A 44 -14.07 0.48 0.33
CA LYS A 44 -14.33 0.32 1.77
C LYS A 44 -13.30 1.06 2.61
N GLN A 45 -12.05 1.08 2.19
CA GLN A 45 -11.00 1.83 2.87
C GLN A 45 -11.32 3.33 2.90
N LYS A 46 -11.76 3.89 1.78
CA LYS A 46 -12.19 5.29 1.71
C LYS A 46 -13.37 5.56 2.64
N GLN A 47 -14.34 4.67 2.68
CA GLN A 47 -15.51 4.78 3.56
C GLN A 47 -15.09 4.72 5.03
N LEU A 48 -14.14 3.83 5.39
CA LEU A 48 -13.58 3.74 6.73
C LEU A 48 -12.93 5.05 7.17
N VAL A 49 -12.10 5.63 6.32
CA VAL A 49 -11.40 6.88 6.61
C VAL A 49 -12.41 8.00 6.81
N ASN A 50 -13.42 8.12 5.96
CA ASN A 50 -14.46 9.14 6.08
C ASN A 50 -15.26 8.97 7.38
N ALA A 51 -15.65 7.73 7.71
CA ALA A 51 -16.40 7.46 8.94
C ALA A 51 -15.57 7.81 10.19
N LYS A 52 -14.27 7.55 10.15
CA LYS A 52 -13.35 7.91 11.23
C LYS A 52 -13.23 9.43 11.40
N GLU A 53 -13.09 10.16 10.29
CA GLU A 53 -12.97 11.63 10.30
C GLU A 53 -14.23 12.31 10.85
N TYR A 54 -15.40 11.76 10.55
CA TYR A 54 -16.68 12.32 10.99
C TYR A 54 -17.22 11.68 12.27
N ASN A 55 -16.39 10.89 12.97
CA ASN A 55 -16.74 10.22 14.23
C ASN A 55 -18.01 9.36 14.14
N GLN A 56 -18.24 8.73 13.01
CA GLN A 56 -19.39 7.87 12.79
C GLN A 56 -19.03 6.43 13.21
N ILE A 57 -19.08 6.16 14.51
CA ILE A 57 -18.58 4.93 15.10
C ILE A 57 -19.33 3.69 14.58
N ASN A 58 -20.65 3.76 14.51
CA ASN A 58 -21.46 2.61 14.04
C ASN A 58 -21.16 2.28 12.58
N GLN A 59 -21.07 3.29 11.73
CA GLN A 59 -20.73 3.12 10.32
C GLN A 59 -19.30 2.65 10.13
N TYR A 60 -18.37 3.17 10.93
CA TYR A 60 -16.99 2.73 10.92
C TYR A 60 -16.88 1.22 11.20
N ASN A 61 -17.58 0.74 12.23
CA ASN A 61 -17.55 -0.66 12.58
C ASN A 61 -18.16 -1.53 11.49
N LEU A 62 -19.24 -1.08 10.85
CA LEU A 62 -19.87 -1.78 9.72
C LEU A 62 -18.90 -1.90 8.55
N TYR A 63 -18.30 -0.79 8.15
CA TYR A 63 -17.33 -0.76 7.04
C TYR A 63 -16.08 -1.57 7.35
N LEU A 64 -15.64 -1.57 8.60
CA LEU A 64 -14.51 -2.39 9.02
C LEU A 64 -14.79 -3.88 8.87
N ASN A 65 -15.98 -4.33 9.26
CA ASN A 65 -16.39 -5.71 9.09
C ASN A 65 -16.45 -6.09 7.61
N GLU A 66 -17.02 -5.24 6.78
CA GLU A 66 -17.08 -5.45 5.33
C GLU A 66 -15.67 -5.49 4.70
N TYR A 67 -14.79 -4.58 5.13
CA TYR A 67 -13.40 -4.55 4.70
C TYR A 67 -12.70 -5.86 5.06
N ASN A 68 -12.85 -6.33 6.28
CA ASN A 68 -12.22 -7.57 6.74
C ASN A 68 -12.72 -8.79 5.97
N GLU A 69 -14.00 -8.84 5.63
CA GLU A 69 -14.56 -9.92 4.82
C GLU A 69 -13.96 -9.93 3.41
N LEU A 70 -13.85 -8.76 2.78
CA LEU A 70 -13.22 -8.63 1.47
C LEU A 70 -11.74 -9.02 1.52
N TYR A 71 -11.05 -8.61 2.56
CA TYR A 71 -9.64 -8.96 2.78
C TYR A 71 -9.46 -10.47 2.89
N LYS A 72 -10.31 -11.14 3.64
CA LYS A 72 -10.27 -12.61 3.78
C LYS A 72 -10.46 -13.31 2.44
N LYS A 73 -11.36 -12.82 1.60
CA LYS A 73 -11.57 -13.37 0.26
C LYS A 73 -10.33 -13.19 -0.61
N LEU A 74 -9.67 -12.04 -0.50
CA LEU A 74 -8.45 -11.75 -1.26
C LEU A 74 -7.29 -12.64 -0.86
N ILE A 75 -7.07 -12.85 0.43
CA ILE A 75 -5.94 -13.66 0.91
C ILE A 75 -6.11 -15.16 0.65
N ASP A 76 -7.30 -15.61 0.26
CA ASP A 76 -7.50 -16.97 -0.20
C ASP A 76 -6.78 -17.28 -1.52
N TYR A 77 -6.45 -16.24 -2.28
CA TYR A 77 -5.59 -16.39 -3.46
C TYR A 77 -4.12 -16.36 -3.03
N PRO A 78 -3.32 -17.43 -3.29
CA PRO A 78 -1.96 -17.52 -2.74
C PRO A 78 -1.03 -16.38 -3.11
N PHE A 79 -1.09 -15.92 -4.37
CA PHE A 79 -0.23 -14.82 -4.83
C PHE A 79 -0.70 -13.45 -4.33
N VAL A 80 -1.97 -13.31 -3.95
CA VAL A 80 -2.49 -12.06 -3.37
C VAL A 80 -1.93 -11.87 -1.97
N GLU A 81 -1.89 -12.92 -1.15
CA GLU A 81 -1.30 -12.85 0.19
C GLU A 81 0.16 -12.40 0.12
N GLU A 82 0.95 -13.03 -0.75
CA GLU A 82 2.34 -12.64 -0.97
C GLU A 82 2.45 -11.17 -1.42
N TYR A 83 1.59 -10.76 -2.34
CA TYR A 83 1.56 -9.38 -2.85
C TYR A 83 1.31 -8.38 -1.73
N LEU A 84 0.32 -8.63 -0.88
CA LEU A 84 -0.01 -7.75 0.23
C LEU A 84 1.10 -7.69 1.28
N GLU A 85 1.74 -8.82 1.57
CA GLU A 85 2.89 -8.87 2.48
C GLU A 85 4.07 -8.06 1.94
N LEU A 86 4.37 -8.20 0.65
CA LEU A 86 5.46 -7.46 0.01
C LEU A 86 5.14 -5.96 -0.06
N LEU A 87 3.91 -5.58 -0.32
CA LEU A 87 3.50 -4.17 -0.28
C LEU A 87 3.71 -3.57 1.10
N ASP A 88 3.37 -4.30 2.15
CA ASP A 88 3.58 -3.85 3.52
C ASP A 88 5.06 -3.63 3.83
N ILE A 89 5.92 -4.57 3.40
CA ILE A 89 7.37 -4.44 3.56
C ILE A 89 7.89 -3.21 2.82
N ILE A 90 7.48 -3.03 1.57
CA ILE A 90 7.94 -1.90 0.75
C ILE A 90 7.41 -0.58 1.30
N ASP A 91 6.17 -0.52 1.76
CA ASP A 91 5.61 0.67 2.38
C ASP A 91 6.42 1.08 3.62
N LYS A 92 6.82 0.13 4.44
CA LYS A 92 7.68 0.39 5.60
C LYS A 92 9.05 0.90 5.18
N MET A 93 9.64 0.32 4.14
CA MET A 93 10.91 0.78 3.59
C MET A 93 10.78 2.19 3.00
N LEU A 94 9.73 2.47 2.24
CA LEU A 94 9.46 3.78 1.68
C LEU A 94 9.27 4.85 2.76
N VAL A 95 8.51 4.54 3.80
CA VAL A 95 8.31 5.47 4.92
C VAL A 95 9.65 5.80 5.58
N SER A 96 10.51 4.80 5.80
CA SER A 96 11.83 5.01 6.37
C SER A 96 12.71 5.89 5.47
N VAL A 97 12.75 5.61 4.19
CA VAL A 97 13.51 6.39 3.20
C VAL A 97 12.95 7.81 3.09
N CYS A 98 11.64 7.96 3.01
CA CYS A 98 10.99 9.27 2.93
C CYS A 98 11.24 10.11 4.19
N LYS A 99 11.18 9.51 5.38
CA LYS A 99 11.50 10.21 6.62
C LYS A 99 12.92 10.75 6.61
N ASN A 100 13.88 9.95 6.16
CA ASN A 100 15.28 10.38 6.08
C ASN A 100 15.45 11.52 5.09
N ILE A 101 14.79 11.44 3.94
CA ILE A 101 14.83 12.49 2.91
C ILE A 101 14.11 13.74 3.41
N GLU A 102 12.92 13.61 4.02
CA GLU A 102 12.17 14.74 4.56
C GLU A 102 12.94 15.46 5.65
N ASN A 103 13.59 14.74 6.56
CA ASN A 103 14.43 15.34 7.59
C ASN A 103 15.55 16.16 6.99
N GLY A 104 16.21 15.64 5.96
CA GLY A 104 17.26 16.37 5.26
C GLY A 104 16.72 17.57 4.49
N LEU A 105 15.60 17.40 3.77
CA LEU A 105 14.98 18.47 3.00
C LEU A 105 14.34 19.53 3.90
N THR A 106 13.71 19.12 4.98
CA THR A 106 13.10 20.05 5.94
C THR A 106 14.18 20.95 6.54
N LYS A 107 15.32 20.40 6.92
CA LYS A 107 16.45 21.19 7.40
C LYS A 107 16.99 22.14 6.33
N ALA A 108 17.04 21.67 5.08
CA ALA A 108 17.57 22.48 3.96
C ALA A 108 16.59 23.58 3.51
N ILE A 109 15.29 23.36 3.61
CA ILE A 109 14.25 24.27 3.14
C ILE A 109 13.80 25.23 4.24
N ILE A 110 13.62 24.73 5.46
CA ILE A 110 13.07 25.51 6.58
C ILE A 110 14.18 26.28 7.29
N ASP A 111 15.33 25.70 7.40
CA ASP A 111 16.50 26.36 8.01
C ASP A 111 17.26 27.20 6.97
#